data_301c0fe84d20b7fd93c1f797ed55abba
#
_entry.id   301c0fe84d20b7fd93c1f797ed55abba
#
_cell.length_a   1.000
_cell.length_b   1.000
_cell.length_c   1.000
_cell.angle_alpha   90.00
_cell.angle_beta   90.00
_cell.angle_gamma   90.00
#
_symmetry.space_group_name_H-M   'P 1'
#
loop_
_entity.id
_entity.type
_entity.pdbx_description
1 polymer ?
#
loop_
_entity_poly.entity_id
_entity_poly.type
_entity_poly.pdbx_seq_one_letter_code
_entity_poly.pdbx_strand_id
1 'polypeptide(L)'
;MNQRRYYGQFDPPVDQYLFERFFPTLRGGVSLECGSYDGIAESSCYFFEKHRGWHGVNVEASPPIFPQLQRNRPRSTNVHAALSNHSGTARFKHVISPQHGENFGNGSLAHQPAHHAELIKEGCSFVDYEVRTITYPELIAEAGIVRLDLFVLDIEGHEAPAIESMRQGALLPSVLCVEHGHFGVEKMREMLGGLPFRFDSALHVNSFYVNELNPPARPGALAKLWDRVRGD
;
A
#
# COMPACT_ATOMS: atom_id res chain seq x y z
N MET A 1 -27.88 -9.51 -5.29
CA MET A 1 -26.49 -9.17 -5.66
C MET A 1 -25.65 -9.37 -4.40
N ASN A 2 -24.73 -10.34 -4.37
CA ASN A 2 -23.78 -10.47 -3.27
C ASN A 2 -22.87 -9.23 -3.29
N GLN A 3 -23.07 -8.30 -2.36
CA GLN A 3 -22.11 -7.21 -2.18
C GLN A 3 -20.76 -7.85 -1.87
N ARG A 4 -19.75 -7.56 -2.68
CA ARG A 4 -18.36 -7.94 -2.38
C ARG A 4 -18.04 -7.42 -0.96
N ARG A 5 -17.68 -8.33 -0.07
CA ARG A 5 -17.31 -7.97 1.30
C ARG A 5 -15.93 -7.33 1.34
N TYR A 6 -15.06 -7.71 0.43
CA TYR A 6 -13.66 -7.29 0.34
C TYR A 6 -13.41 -6.50 -0.96
N TYR A 7 -12.38 -5.66 -0.96
CA TYR A 7 -12.10 -4.66 -2.01
C TYR A 7 -10.74 -4.87 -2.67
N GLY A 8 -9.81 -5.53 -1.98
CA GLY A 8 -8.46 -5.78 -2.48
C GLY A 8 -8.44 -6.52 -3.81
N GLN A 9 -7.36 -6.35 -4.52
CA GLN A 9 -7.07 -7.03 -5.77
C GLN A 9 -6.91 -8.54 -5.55
N PHE A 10 -7.09 -9.32 -6.60
CA PHE A 10 -6.89 -10.77 -6.67
C PHE A 10 -7.98 -11.63 -6.00
N ASP A 11 -7.76 -12.95 -6.00
CA ASP A 11 -8.57 -13.97 -5.34
C ASP A 11 -7.65 -15.01 -4.66
N PRO A 12 -7.62 -15.09 -3.31
CA PRO A 12 -8.37 -14.25 -2.38
C PRO A 12 -7.88 -12.79 -2.37
N PRO A 13 -8.78 -11.82 -2.04
CA PRO A 13 -8.40 -10.42 -1.95
C PRO A 13 -7.38 -10.14 -0.84
N VAL A 14 -6.48 -9.18 -1.08
CA VAL A 14 -5.40 -8.84 -0.14
C VAL A 14 -5.95 -8.38 1.21
N ASP A 15 -7.00 -7.56 1.23
CA ASP A 15 -7.66 -7.09 2.46
C ASP A 15 -8.33 -8.22 3.25
N GLN A 16 -8.84 -9.26 2.59
CA GLN A 16 -9.33 -10.47 3.24
C GLN A 16 -8.18 -11.19 3.95
N TYR A 17 -7.06 -11.38 3.25
CA TYR A 17 -5.89 -12.05 3.81
C TYR A 17 -5.34 -11.29 5.02
N LEU A 18 -5.17 -9.97 4.89
CA LEU A 18 -4.73 -9.09 5.98
C LEU A 18 -5.65 -9.19 7.21
N PHE A 19 -6.96 -9.18 6.98
CA PHE A 19 -7.94 -9.30 8.06
C PHE A 19 -7.86 -10.65 8.76
N GLU A 20 -7.92 -11.75 8.02
CA GLU A 20 -8.00 -13.10 8.59
C GLU A 20 -6.68 -13.53 9.24
N ARG A 21 -5.56 -13.10 8.68
CA ARG A 21 -4.22 -13.46 9.18
C ARG A 21 -3.77 -12.62 10.36
N PHE A 22 -3.89 -11.29 10.26
CA PHE A 22 -3.24 -10.38 11.20
C PHE A 22 -4.22 -9.64 12.12
N PHE A 23 -5.44 -9.33 11.65
CA PHE A 23 -6.34 -8.44 12.38
C PHE A 23 -7.77 -8.96 12.57
N PRO A 24 -8.01 -10.25 12.83
CA PRO A 24 -9.37 -10.83 12.85
C PRO A 24 -10.28 -10.22 13.91
N THR A 25 -9.72 -9.72 14.99
CA THR A 25 -10.47 -9.16 16.13
C THR A 25 -10.32 -7.66 16.30
N LEU A 26 -9.26 -7.06 15.75
CA LEU A 26 -8.95 -5.65 15.97
C LEU A 26 -10.01 -4.73 15.35
N ARG A 27 -10.49 -3.78 16.16
CA ARG A 27 -11.36 -2.67 15.75
C ARG A 27 -10.69 -1.34 16.11
N GLY A 28 -11.03 -0.28 15.38
CA GLY A 28 -10.48 1.05 15.66
C GLY A 28 -8.98 1.15 15.49
N GLY A 29 -8.40 0.40 14.53
CA GLY A 29 -7.00 0.50 14.16
C GLY A 29 -6.73 1.70 13.28
N VAL A 30 -5.46 1.87 12.91
CA VAL A 30 -4.98 2.89 11.97
C VAL A 30 -4.26 2.21 10.82
N SER A 31 -4.66 2.54 9.58
CA SER A 31 -3.99 2.09 8.36
C SER A 31 -3.42 3.26 7.57
N LEU A 32 -2.26 3.04 6.98
CA LEU A 32 -1.64 3.89 5.97
C LEU A 32 -1.61 3.12 4.66
N GLU A 33 -2.07 3.71 3.57
CA GLU A 33 -2.02 3.14 2.22
C GLU A 33 -1.37 4.16 1.29
N CYS A 34 -0.23 3.82 0.71
CA CYS A 34 0.46 4.61 -0.31
C CYS A 34 0.31 3.93 -1.67
N GLY A 35 -0.13 4.68 -2.68
CA GLY A 35 -0.72 4.19 -3.91
C GLY A 35 -2.19 3.87 -3.69
N SER A 36 -2.94 4.82 -3.09
CA SER A 36 -4.32 4.57 -2.68
C SER A 36 -5.32 4.59 -3.84
N TYR A 37 -4.87 4.96 -5.04
CA TYR A 37 -5.70 5.03 -6.23
C TYR A 37 -7.00 5.84 -5.97
N ASP A 38 -8.16 5.32 -6.37
CA ASP A 38 -9.45 5.97 -6.12
C ASP A 38 -9.99 5.78 -4.68
N GLY A 39 -9.27 5.00 -3.85
CA GLY A 39 -9.59 4.72 -2.46
C GLY A 39 -10.63 3.62 -2.24
N ILE A 40 -11.18 3.00 -3.27
CA ILE A 40 -12.15 1.89 -3.18
C ILE A 40 -11.72 0.70 -4.00
N ALA A 41 -11.49 0.91 -5.31
CA ALA A 41 -11.07 -0.17 -6.20
C ALA A 41 -9.69 -0.66 -5.77
N GLU A 42 -9.55 -1.97 -5.61
CA GLU A 42 -8.28 -2.64 -5.26
C GLU A 42 -7.66 -2.23 -3.92
N SER A 43 -8.33 -1.36 -3.12
CA SER A 43 -7.82 -0.90 -1.84
C SER A 43 -7.70 -2.04 -0.83
N SER A 44 -6.51 -2.23 -0.30
CA SER A 44 -6.22 -3.18 0.76
C SER A 44 -6.61 -2.67 2.15
N CYS A 45 -6.96 -1.38 2.29
CA CYS A 45 -7.30 -0.74 3.55
C CYS A 45 -8.79 -0.39 3.72
N TYR A 46 -9.55 -0.23 2.63
CA TYR A 46 -10.95 0.24 2.70
C TYR A 46 -11.88 -0.68 3.48
N PHE A 47 -11.67 -2.01 3.43
CA PHE A 47 -12.42 -2.96 4.25
C PHE A 47 -12.33 -2.63 5.75
N PHE A 48 -11.14 -2.31 6.23
CA PHE A 48 -10.91 -2.01 7.64
C PHE A 48 -11.61 -0.73 8.07
N GLU A 49 -11.57 0.33 7.26
CA GLU A 49 -12.30 1.56 7.52
C GLU A 49 -13.81 1.31 7.54
N LYS A 50 -14.33 0.66 6.49
CA LYS A 50 -15.78 0.48 6.29
C LYS A 50 -16.40 -0.48 7.28
N HIS A 51 -15.72 -1.56 7.65
CA HIS A 51 -16.30 -2.67 8.41
C HIS A 51 -15.69 -2.88 9.79
N ARG A 52 -14.54 -2.28 10.07
CA ARG A 52 -13.83 -2.46 11.36
C ARG A 52 -13.66 -1.16 12.14
N GLY A 53 -14.12 -0.03 11.59
CA GLY A 53 -14.05 1.29 12.24
C GLY A 53 -12.62 1.81 12.38
N TRP A 54 -11.74 1.44 11.45
CA TRP A 54 -10.37 1.94 11.42
C TRP A 54 -10.32 3.38 10.89
N HIS A 55 -9.29 4.10 11.25
CA HIS A 55 -8.94 5.36 10.62
C HIS A 55 -7.96 5.10 9.47
N GLY A 56 -8.34 5.53 8.26
CA GLY A 56 -7.50 5.42 7.08
C GLY A 56 -6.70 6.69 6.84
N VAL A 57 -5.42 6.54 6.56
CA VAL A 57 -4.57 7.57 5.96
C VAL A 57 -4.20 7.08 4.56
N ASN A 58 -4.55 7.85 3.54
CA ASN A 58 -4.38 7.48 2.15
C ASN A 58 -3.48 8.48 1.46
N VAL A 59 -2.51 7.99 0.71
CA VAL A 59 -1.55 8.80 -0.04
C VAL A 59 -1.66 8.45 -1.51
N GLU A 60 -1.94 9.47 -2.33
CA GLU A 60 -2.02 9.33 -3.78
C GLU A 60 -1.30 10.49 -4.46
N ALA A 61 -0.40 10.15 -5.37
CA ALA A 61 0.44 11.13 -6.06
C ALA A 61 -0.19 11.70 -7.32
N SER A 62 -1.05 10.92 -8.00
CA SER A 62 -1.61 11.29 -9.29
C SER A 62 -2.61 12.45 -9.18
N PRO A 63 -2.35 13.62 -9.81
CA PRO A 63 -3.27 14.73 -9.78
C PRO A 63 -4.66 14.45 -10.40
N PRO A 64 -4.81 13.65 -11.47
CA PRO A 64 -6.14 13.27 -11.99
C PRO A 64 -6.92 12.34 -11.06
N ILE A 65 -6.24 11.50 -10.28
CA ILE A 65 -6.86 10.45 -9.46
C ILE A 65 -7.20 10.97 -8.06
N PHE A 66 -6.33 11.76 -7.44
CA PHE A 66 -6.49 12.23 -6.06
C PHE A 66 -7.87 12.86 -5.74
N PRO A 67 -8.52 13.65 -6.62
CA PRO A 67 -9.87 14.15 -6.36
C PRO A 67 -10.94 13.06 -6.22
N GLN A 68 -10.74 11.89 -6.84
CA GLN A 68 -11.64 10.74 -6.69
C GLN A 68 -11.46 10.10 -5.32
N LEU A 69 -10.20 9.89 -4.88
CA LEU A 69 -9.88 9.43 -3.55
C LEU A 69 -10.55 10.31 -2.47
N GLN A 70 -10.43 11.63 -2.57
CA GLN A 70 -11.05 12.55 -1.62
C GLN A 70 -12.57 12.39 -1.55
N ARG A 71 -13.24 12.22 -2.70
CA ARG A 71 -14.70 12.00 -2.74
C ARG A 71 -15.09 10.65 -2.16
N ASN A 72 -14.31 9.62 -2.43
CA ASN A 72 -14.60 8.25 -2.01
C ASN A 72 -14.29 8.00 -0.52
N ARG A 73 -13.30 8.69 0.03
CA ARG A 73 -12.81 8.52 1.41
C ARG A 73 -12.89 9.84 2.22
N PRO A 74 -14.07 10.48 2.33
CA PRO A 74 -14.20 11.82 2.92
C PRO A 74 -13.95 11.85 4.43
N ARG A 75 -13.89 10.71 5.11
CA ARG A 75 -13.62 10.59 6.56
C ARG A 75 -12.20 10.19 6.88
N SER A 76 -11.42 9.84 5.87
CA SER A 76 -10.01 9.50 5.99
C SER A 76 -9.14 10.76 5.91
N THR A 77 -7.92 10.67 6.38
CA THR A 77 -6.87 11.65 6.06
C THR A 77 -6.32 11.32 4.66
N ASN A 78 -6.52 12.21 3.69
CA ASN A 78 -6.06 12.00 2.33
C ASN A 78 -4.93 13.00 2.02
N VAL A 79 -3.77 12.51 1.64
CA VAL A 79 -2.55 13.28 1.39
C VAL A 79 -2.20 13.22 -0.10
N HIS A 80 -2.13 14.38 -0.75
CA HIS A 80 -1.71 14.49 -2.15
C HIS A 80 -0.20 14.63 -2.23
N ALA A 81 0.49 13.53 -2.32
CA ALA A 81 1.95 13.46 -2.40
C ALA A 81 2.42 12.09 -2.90
N ALA A 82 3.67 12.01 -3.32
CA ALA A 82 4.39 10.77 -3.55
C ALA A 82 5.33 10.48 -2.38
N LEU A 83 5.25 9.29 -1.78
CA LEU A 83 6.18 8.87 -0.74
C LEU A 83 7.55 8.58 -1.35
N SER A 84 8.61 9.15 -0.77
CA SER A 84 9.99 9.04 -1.25
C SER A 84 10.98 9.16 -0.11
N ASN A 85 12.28 9.11 -0.41
CA ASN A 85 13.36 9.34 0.56
C ASN A 85 13.74 10.82 0.75
N HIS A 86 13.07 11.74 0.05
CA HIS A 86 13.28 13.18 0.18
C HIS A 86 11.97 13.95 0.00
N SER A 87 11.87 15.10 0.62
CA SER A 87 10.78 16.05 0.44
C SER A 87 11.12 17.11 -0.59
N GLY A 88 10.11 17.58 -1.30
CA GLY A 88 10.23 18.56 -2.37
C GLY A 88 9.23 18.31 -3.48
N THR A 89 9.69 18.34 -4.72
CA THR A 89 8.90 17.99 -5.91
C THR A 89 9.66 16.99 -6.79
N ALA A 90 8.91 16.17 -7.49
CA ALA A 90 9.46 15.22 -8.46
C ALA A 90 8.52 15.08 -9.66
N ARG A 91 9.05 14.57 -10.75
CA ARG A 91 8.27 14.21 -11.92
C ARG A 91 7.59 12.87 -11.68
N PHE A 92 6.28 12.87 -11.70
CA PHE A 92 5.42 11.70 -11.62
C PHE A 92 4.87 11.38 -13.00
N LYS A 93 5.05 10.15 -13.41
CA LYS A 93 4.56 9.66 -14.69
C LYS A 93 3.19 9.01 -14.49
N HIS A 94 2.13 9.75 -14.84
CA HIS A 94 0.77 9.23 -14.86
C HIS A 94 0.53 8.40 -16.11
N VAL A 95 -0.16 7.28 -15.97
CA VAL A 95 -0.44 6.33 -17.06
C VAL A 95 -1.88 6.49 -17.54
N ILE A 96 -2.06 6.60 -18.83
CA ILE A 96 -3.37 6.62 -19.49
C ILE A 96 -3.53 5.29 -20.22
N SER A 97 -4.47 4.48 -19.78
CA SER A 97 -4.76 3.17 -20.38
C SER A 97 -5.79 3.29 -21.50
N PRO A 98 -5.64 2.56 -22.61
CA PRO A 98 -6.67 2.48 -23.65
C PRO A 98 -8.02 1.96 -23.13
N GLN A 99 -8.02 1.15 -22.06
CA GLN A 99 -9.20 0.52 -21.49
C GLN A 99 -9.81 1.34 -20.34
N HIS A 100 -8.99 2.04 -19.54
CA HIS A 100 -9.40 2.73 -18.32
C HIS A 100 -9.27 4.27 -18.40
N GLY A 101 -8.73 4.80 -19.50
CA GLY A 101 -8.48 6.24 -19.67
C GLY A 101 -7.46 6.75 -18.64
N GLU A 102 -7.74 7.95 -18.10
CA GLU A 102 -6.93 8.57 -17.03
C GLU A 102 -7.15 7.92 -15.65
N ASN A 103 -8.17 7.10 -15.50
CA ASN A 103 -8.46 6.41 -14.24
C ASN A 103 -7.76 5.05 -14.22
N PHE A 104 -6.42 5.06 -14.14
CA PHE A 104 -5.60 3.87 -14.13
C PHE A 104 -4.47 4.02 -13.10
N GLY A 105 -4.40 3.08 -12.15
CA GLY A 105 -3.59 3.17 -10.94
C GLY A 105 -2.07 3.02 -11.10
N ASN A 106 -1.57 2.71 -12.30
CA ASN A 106 -0.17 2.36 -12.55
C ASN A 106 0.80 3.55 -12.68
N GLY A 107 0.50 4.70 -12.12
CA GLY A 107 1.39 5.86 -12.13
C GLY A 107 2.55 5.73 -11.14
N SER A 108 3.76 6.21 -11.50
CA SER A 108 4.95 6.09 -10.65
C SER A 108 5.91 7.28 -10.78
N LEU A 109 6.73 7.50 -9.74
CA LEU A 109 7.93 8.35 -9.83
C LEU A 109 9.03 7.67 -10.65
N ALA A 110 9.10 6.35 -10.63
CA ALA A 110 10.17 5.60 -11.29
C ALA A 110 9.72 4.17 -11.66
N HIS A 111 8.96 4.02 -12.75
CA HIS A 111 8.64 2.68 -13.25
C HIS A 111 9.90 1.85 -13.48
N GLN A 112 9.86 0.60 -13.06
CA GLN A 112 10.89 -0.35 -13.44
C GLN A 112 10.87 -0.57 -14.97
N PRO A 113 12.03 -0.75 -15.62
CA PRO A 113 12.12 -0.83 -17.09
C PRO A 113 11.21 -1.90 -17.72
N ALA A 114 11.08 -3.05 -17.08
CA ALA A 114 10.21 -4.12 -17.55
C ALA A 114 8.72 -3.72 -17.50
N HIS A 115 8.27 -3.14 -16.40
CA HIS A 115 6.90 -2.65 -16.24
C HIS A 115 6.58 -1.53 -17.24
N HIS A 116 7.50 -0.56 -17.40
CA HIS A 116 7.32 0.51 -18.40
C HIS A 116 7.18 -0.05 -19.83
N ALA A 117 7.99 -1.06 -20.18
CA ALA A 117 7.91 -1.70 -21.50
C ALA A 117 6.58 -2.47 -21.69
N GLU A 118 6.04 -3.08 -20.62
CA GLU A 118 4.76 -3.76 -20.64
C GLU A 118 3.60 -2.77 -20.88
N LEU A 119 3.58 -1.67 -20.14
CA LEU A 119 2.58 -0.60 -20.33
C LEU A 119 2.59 -0.04 -21.76
N ILE A 120 3.76 0.15 -22.37
CA ILE A 120 3.88 0.55 -23.78
C ILE A 120 3.28 -0.51 -24.70
N LYS A 121 3.59 -1.79 -24.46
CA LYS A 121 3.06 -2.91 -25.25
C LYS A 121 1.54 -3.01 -25.16
N GLU A 122 0.97 -2.66 -24.03
CA GLU A 122 -0.48 -2.59 -23.81
C GLU A 122 -1.13 -1.34 -24.45
N GLY A 123 -0.33 -0.47 -25.07
CA GLY A 123 -0.82 0.73 -25.75
C GLY A 123 -1.08 1.91 -24.82
N CYS A 124 -0.57 1.86 -23.58
CA CYS A 124 -0.68 2.98 -22.66
C CYS A 124 0.13 4.19 -23.13
N SER A 125 -0.36 5.38 -22.82
CA SER A 125 0.34 6.65 -22.99
C SER A 125 0.66 7.25 -21.62
N PHE A 126 1.53 8.26 -21.59
CA PHE A 126 2.06 8.81 -20.35
C PHE A 126 1.97 10.33 -20.36
N VAL A 127 1.59 10.89 -19.18
CA VAL A 127 1.61 12.33 -18.93
C VAL A 127 2.46 12.58 -17.69
N ASP A 128 3.44 13.47 -17.81
CA ASP A 128 4.29 13.86 -16.70
C ASP A 128 3.65 15.01 -15.90
N TYR A 129 3.55 14.84 -14.59
CA TYR A 129 3.15 15.87 -13.65
C TYR A 129 4.29 16.17 -12.68
N GLU A 130 4.44 17.43 -12.28
CA GLU A 130 5.22 17.76 -11.10
C GLU A 130 4.34 17.52 -9.86
N VAL A 131 4.80 16.66 -8.94
CA VAL A 131 4.07 16.32 -7.73
C VAL A 131 4.95 16.57 -6.49
N ARG A 132 4.30 16.86 -5.37
CA ARG A 132 4.95 16.93 -4.07
C ARG A 132 5.50 15.56 -3.70
N THR A 133 6.74 15.51 -3.20
CA THR A 133 7.30 14.35 -2.50
C THR A 133 7.33 14.58 -1.00
N ILE A 134 7.19 13.51 -0.22
CA ILE A 134 7.18 13.52 1.23
C ILE A 134 7.96 12.31 1.74
N THR A 135 8.73 12.49 2.82
CA THR A 135 9.37 11.35 3.51
C THR A 135 8.40 10.66 4.45
N TYR A 136 8.71 9.42 4.81
CA TYR A 136 7.88 8.67 5.77
C TYR A 136 7.74 9.38 7.13
N PRO A 137 8.80 9.91 7.80
CA PRO A 137 8.65 10.63 9.06
C PRO A 137 7.76 11.87 8.94
N GLU A 138 7.90 12.63 7.85
CA GLU A 138 7.07 13.82 7.63
C GLU A 138 5.61 13.46 7.37
N LEU A 139 5.34 12.39 6.60
CA LEU A 139 4.00 11.87 6.38
C LEU A 139 3.33 11.45 7.70
N ILE A 140 4.05 10.72 8.55
CA ILE A 140 3.57 10.33 9.88
C ILE A 140 3.22 11.56 10.73
N ALA A 141 4.08 12.58 10.72
CA ALA A 141 3.87 13.82 11.47
C ALA A 141 2.70 14.64 10.90
N GLU A 142 2.65 14.84 9.58
CA GLU A 142 1.61 15.64 8.89
C GLU A 142 0.22 15.01 9.08
N ALA A 143 0.12 13.68 8.97
CA ALA A 143 -1.13 12.95 9.18
C ALA A 143 -1.50 12.78 10.66
N GLY A 144 -0.66 13.21 11.59
CA GLY A 144 -0.90 13.08 13.03
C GLY A 144 -0.97 11.63 13.53
N ILE A 145 -0.23 10.73 12.87
CA ILE A 145 -0.25 9.30 13.21
C ILE A 145 0.57 9.06 14.47
N VAL A 146 -0.10 8.61 15.54
CA VAL A 146 0.54 8.24 16.82
C VAL A 146 0.56 6.73 17.06
N ARG A 147 -0.18 5.98 16.24
CA ARG A 147 -0.23 4.53 16.19
C ARG A 147 -0.43 4.09 14.75
N LEU A 148 0.24 3.05 14.32
CA LEU A 148 0.09 2.49 12.99
C LEU A 148 0.03 0.97 13.08
N ASP A 149 -1.12 0.40 12.71
CA ASP A 149 -1.33 -1.05 12.75
C ASP A 149 -0.95 -1.70 11.42
N LEU A 150 -1.35 -1.09 10.30
CA LEU A 150 -1.11 -1.59 8.96
C LEU A 150 -0.54 -0.48 8.07
N PHE A 151 0.52 -0.80 7.35
CA PHE A 151 0.99 0.01 6.22
C PHE A 151 0.97 -0.84 4.95
N VAL A 152 0.27 -0.37 3.92
CA VAL A 152 0.27 -0.92 2.57
C VAL A 152 1.07 0.01 1.67
N LEU A 153 2.12 -0.52 1.05
CA LEU A 153 3.03 0.20 0.17
C LEU A 153 2.99 -0.45 -1.22
N ASP A 154 2.34 0.22 -2.15
CA ASP A 154 2.15 -0.18 -3.52
C ASP A 154 2.22 1.08 -4.40
N ILE A 155 3.42 1.40 -4.89
CA ILE A 155 3.74 2.66 -5.59
C ILE A 155 4.48 2.44 -6.90
N GLU A 156 4.20 1.27 -7.49
CA GLU A 156 4.52 0.94 -8.86
C GLU A 156 6.02 1.07 -9.21
N GLY A 157 6.87 0.48 -8.34
CA GLY A 157 8.32 0.36 -8.55
C GLY A 157 9.16 1.41 -7.84
N HIS A 158 8.58 2.29 -7.01
CA HIS A 158 9.32 3.28 -6.21
C HIS A 158 9.43 2.89 -4.71
N GLU A 159 9.23 1.62 -4.37
CA GLU A 159 9.21 1.11 -2.98
C GLU A 159 10.56 1.27 -2.28
N ALA A 160 11.68 1.13 -3.01
CA ALA A 160 13.01 1.19 -2.41
C ALA A 160 13.32 2.55 -1.73
N PRO A 161 13.12 3.73 -2.36
CA PRO A 161 13.26 5.02 -1.70
C PRO A 161 12.27 5.21 -0.54
N ALA A 162 11.02 4.73 -0.67
CA ALA A 162 10.04 4.80 0.39
C ALA A 162 10.50 4.01 1.64
N ILE A 163 10.97 2.77 1.46
CA ILE A 163 11.53 1.93 2.52
C ILE A 163 12.78 2.59 3.14
N GLU A 164 13.65 3.20 2.34
CA GLU A 164 14.80 3.94 2.85
C GLU A 164 14.37 5.06 3.81
N SER A 165 13.31 5.81 3.47
CA SER A 165 12.81 6.86 4.34
C SER A 165 12.20 6.35 5.65
N MET A 166 11.69 5.11 5.68
CA MET A 166 11.18 4.49 6.91
C MET A 166 12.26 4.31 7.98
N ARG A 167 13.54 4.18 7.57
CA ARG A 167 14.68 4.05 8.52
C ARG A 167 14.89 5.26 9.42
N GLN A 168 14.37 6.41 8.98
CA GLN A 168 14.44 7.68 9.73
C GLN A 168 13.24 7.84 10.66
N GLY A 169 12.22 6.99 10.54
CA GLY A 169 10.99 7.07 11.32
C GLY A 169 11.08 6.33 12.64
N ALA A 170 10.60 6.95 13.72
CA ALA A 170 10.49 6.31 15.02
C ALA A 170 9.26 5.40 15.15
N LEU A 171 8.17 5.69 14.43
CA LEU A 171 6.93 4.93 14.43
C LEU A 171 6.88 4.04 13.18
N LEU A 172 6.86 2.73 13.38
CA LEU A 172 6.71 1.74 12.31
C LEU A 172 5.40 0.94 12.50
N PRO A 173 4.78 0.45 11.40
CA PRO A 173 3.54 -0.32 11.49
C PRO A 173 3.75 -1.66 12.19
N SER A 174 2.67 -2.21 12.77
CA SER A 174 2.67 -3.58 13.29
C SER A 174 2.78 -4.62 12.18
N VAL A 175 2.13 -4.34 11.03
CA VAL A 175 2.20 -5.14 9.80
C VAL A 175 2.49 -4.23 8.62
N LEU A 176 3.47 -4.62 7.80
CA LEU A 176 3.77 -3.99 6.52
C LEU A 176 3.39 -4.97 5.40
N CYS A 177 2.56 -4.50 4.48
CA CYS A 177 2.24 -5.15 3.21
C CYS A 177 2.93 -4.36 2.11
N VAL A 178 3.80 -4.99 1.33
CA VAL A 178 4.55 -4.33 0.24
C VAL A 178 4.36 -5.09 -1.05
N GLU A 179 4.05 -4.38 -2.12
CA GLU A 179 4.11 -4.95 -3.45
C GLU A 179 5.56 -5.34 -3.80
N HIS A 180 5.77 -6.59 -4.18
CA HIS A 180 7.07 -7.10 -4.60
C HIS A 180 7.12 -7.46 -6.10
N GLY A 181 6.05 -7.22 -6.83
CA GLY A 181 5.91 -7.64 -8.23
C GLY A 181 7.06 -7.17 -9.11
N HIS A 182 7.58 -5.99 -8.85
CA HIS A 182 8.67 -5.39 -9.63
C HIS A 182 10.08 -5.84 -9.22
N PHE A 183 10.25 -6.39 -8.01
CA PHE A 183 11.57 -6.69 -7.43
C PHE A 183 11.76 -8.15 -7.05
N GLY A 184 10.67 -8.86 -6.79
CA GLY A 184 10.69 -10.20 -6.19
C GLY A 184 10.84 -10.19 -4.67
N VAL A 185 10.41 -11.28 -4.04
CA VAL A 185 10.36 -11.43 -2.57
C VAL A 185 11.73 -11.27 -1.92
N GLU A 186 12.77 -11.91 -2.47
CA GLU A 186 14.10 -11.89 -1.85
C GLU A 186 14.71 -10.48 -1.88
N LYS A 187 14.55 -9.75 -2.98
CA LYS A 187 15.04 -8.37 -3.07
C LYS A 187 14.30 -7.45 -2.10
N MET A 188 13.00 -7.65 -1.94
CA MET A 188 12.21 -6.89 -0.96
C MET A 188 12.69 -7.18 0.48
N ARG A 189 13.02 -8.42 0.80
CA ARG A 189 13.60 -8.79 2.11
C ARG A 189 14.95 -8.11 2.35
N GLU A 190 15.81 -8.04 1.33
CA GLU A 190 17.08 -7.30 1.40
C GLU A 190 16.85 -5.81 1.67
N MET A 191 15.92 -5.17 0.95
CA MET A 191 15.58 -3.76 1.13
C MET A 191 15.08 -3.44 2.54
N LEU A 192 14.36 -4.36 3.18
CA LEU A 192 13.86 -4.23 4.55
C LEU A 192 14.89 -4.60 5.61
N GLY A 193 16.05 -5.16 5.23
CA GLY A 193 17.11 -5.52 6.17
C GLY A 193 17.53 -4.36 7.05
N GLY A 194 17.67 -4.59 8.38
CA GLY A 194 17.98 -3.58 9.39
C GLY A 194 16.78 -2.81 9.94
N LEU A 195 15.58 -2.95 9.34
CA LEU A 195 14.32 -2.58 9.98
C LEU A 195 13.80 -3.77 10.82
N PRO A 196 12.99 -3.55 11.86
CA PRO A 196 12.53 -4.61 12.77
C PRO A 196 11.39 -5.45 12.16
N PHE A 197 11.49 -5.77 10.87
CA PHE A 197 10.48 -6.53 10.15
C PHE A 197 10.94 -7.97 9.86
N ARG A 198 10.19 -8.92 10.35
CA ARG A 198 10.32 -10.33 9.99
C ARG A 198 9.34 -10.64 8.84
N PHE A 199 9.86 -11.26 7.79
CA PHE A 199 9.02 -11.82 6.72
C PHE A 199 8.06 -12.86 7.31
N ASP A 200 6.78 -12.73 6.99
CA ASP A 200 5.74 -13.68 7.40
C ASP A 200 5.31 -14.57 6.25
N SER A 201 4.94 -13.96 5.13
CA SER A 201 4.37 -14.67 4.00
C SER A 201 4.34 -13.79 2.75
N ALA A 202 4.02 -14.42 1.61
CA ALA A 202 3.69 -13.72 0.37
C ALA A 202 2.38 -14.25 -0.20
N LEU A 203 1.60 -13.38 -0.84
CA LEU A 203 0.37 -13.71 -1.55
C LEU A 203 0.28 -12.86 -2.82
N HIS A 204 0.12 -13.51 -3.97
CA HIS A 204 0.15 -12.86 -5.28
C HIS A 204 1.44 -12.03 -5.46
N VAL A 205 1.31 -10.73 -5.68
CA VAL A 205 2.44 -9.79 -5.84
C VAL A 205 2.81 -9.07 -4.52
N ASN A 206 2.21 -9.45 -3.41
CA ASN A 206 2.38 -8.79 -2.10
C ASN A 206 3.17 -9.66 -1.12
N SER A 207 4.09 -9.03 -0.38
CA SER A 207 4.83 -9.59 0.74
C SER A 207 4.37 -8.96 2.04
N PHE A 208 4.26 -9.79 3.09
CA PHE A 208 3.78 -9.38 4.41
C PHE A 208 4.89 -9.54 5.43
N TYR A 209 5.08 -8.50 6.23
CA TYR A 209 6.11 -8.43 7.26
C TYR A 209 5.49 -8.03 8.59
N VAL A 210 5.93 -8.68 9.66
CA VAL A 210 5.51 -8.40 11.04
C VAL A 210 6.62 -7.65 11.76
N ASN A 211 6.27 -6.55 12.39
CA ASN A 211 7.17 -5.78 13.24
C ASN A 211 7.43 -6.55 14.54
N GLU A 212 8.67 -6.96 14.77
CA GLU A 212 9.06 -7.76 15.94
C GLU A 212 9.04 -6.96 17.25
N LEU A 213 9.16 -5.61 17.16
CA LEU A 213 9.09 -4.72 18.32
C LEU A 213 7.67 -4.36 18.71
N ASN A 214 6.74 -4.43 17.75
CA ASN A 214 5.31 -4.12 17.97
C ASN A 214 4.44 -5.04 17.12
N PRO A 215 4.43 -6.36 17.40
CA PRO A 215 3.65 -7.30 16.60
C PRO A 215 2.14 -7.08 16.80
N PRO A 216 1.30 -7.42 15.79
CA PRO A 216 -0.14 -7.43 15.97
C PRO A 216 -0.53 -8.42 17.08
N ALA A 217 -1.67 -8.17 17.74
CA ALA A 217 -2.20 -9.13 18.71
C ALA A 217 -2.29 -10.52 18.05
N ARG A 218 -1.87 -11.56 18.79
CA ARG A 218 -1.70 -12.92 18.24
C ARG A 218 -2.86 -13.34 17.35
N PRO A 219 -2.56 -13.91 16.16
CA PRO A 219 -3.59 -14.34 15.21
C PRO A 219 -4.55 -15.33 15.86
N GLY A 220 -5.84 -15.10 15.66
CA GLY A 220 -6.88 -16.04 16.09
C GLY A 220 -6.81 -17.38 15.34
N ALA A 221 -7.73 -18.29 15.67
CA ALA A 221 -7.81 -19.64 15.06
C ALA A 221 -7.86 -19.64 13.51
N LEU A 222 -8.35 -18.56 12.90
CA LEU A 222 -8.43 -18.39 11.44
C LEU A 222 -7.04 -18.29 10.77
N ALA A 223 -6.04 -17.68 11.41
CA ALA A 223 -4.70 -17.61 10.86
C ALA A 223 -4.05 -19.00 10.70
N LYS A 224 -4.34 -19.93 11.63
CA LYS A 224 -3.89 -21.32 11.55
C LYS A 224 -4.50 -22.09 10.38
N LEU A 225 -5.66 -21.65 9.87
CA LEU A 225 -6.30 -22.25 8.70
C LEU A 225 -5.53 -21.92 7.41
N TRP A 226 -5.04 -20.68 7.29
CA TRP A 226 -4.24 -20.26 6.14
C TRP A 226 -2.91 -21.00 6.03
N ASP A 227 -2.24 -21.29 7.16
CA ASP A 227 -1.02 -22.09 7.17
C ASP A 227 -1.26 -23.52 6.65
N ARG A 228 -2.41 -24.13 6.99
CA ARG A 228 -2.79 -25.47 6.52
C ARG A 228 -3.14 -25.56 5.04
N VAL A 229 -3.70 -24.49 4.46
CA VAL A 229 -4.09 -24.43 3.04
C VAL A 229 -2.86 -24.31 2.13
N ARG A 230 -1.75 -23.79 2.65
CA ARG A 230 -0.49 -23.59 1.90
C ARG A 230 0.50 -24.76 2.00
N GLY A 231 0.24 -25.76 2.82
CA GLY A 231 1.07 -26.97 2.90
C GLY A 231 2.41 -26.78 3.61
N ASP A 232 2.50 -25.80 4.55
CA ASP A 232 3.60 -25.70 5.51
C ASP A 232 3.34 -26.55 6.76
#